data_d520c5d22a3141534b8f81b970e43ae6
#
_entry.id   d520c5d22a3141534b8f81b970e43ae6
#
_cell.length_a   1.000
_cell.length_b   1.000
_cell.length_c   1.000
_cell.angle_alpha   90.00
_cell.angle_beta   90.00
_cell.angle_gamma   90.00
#
_symmetry.space_group_name_H-M   'P 1'
#
loop_
_entity.id
_entity.type
_entity.pdbx_description
1 polymer ?
#
loop_
_entity_poly.entity_id
_entity_poly.type
_entity_poly.pdbx_seq_one_letter_code
_entity_poly.pdbx_strand_id
1 'polypeptide(L)'
;MSDNENSAYEKLTPARKALVDAVMKNLENGVGLWEQGWAGGGAPVSGISGKQYNGINRMFLMAATAERGYSDNRWVTFKQMEDKGWSFKRDEEGRSRGKNAGVSIEYFELRDRETKQPFDRHTLDGMTADERNEYMDENVYPIRKYYRVFNGDVIEGIPERERVEHDPTGRNDRAEALIEHWSGTQSPIRYGGSMAYYSSTKDEIHLPEKQDFVNMPEFYSTALHEIGHSTGHEKRLNRNLSGAFGSAEYAEEELRAEIASMFLEQDLGVAASEKHIENNSAYIGSWKSKIKEDPNVLFKAIADAERMTKFVMEKEKEIKRETEPFAVIEETDEYGETVYKVKMCAEYGQTQSALSGYPFRSREALMAEFGKMQELPFWKGKAFEEVSLEELQAQSIKRAEEQEQKEERLSNIVEEKSEVFLPPSAVAAASETETASARTVDMTGRGIESLTRMEDRELVEKASKTKQGAKFSALFNGLDVLGSEEKNERSLMARLAVHTSDKDKLMRVFKASGQYRDDKPNAYYERMATEEMQFVSGLREKPMAPAASATAKAGRFANVKS
;
A
#
# COMPACT_ATOMS: atom_id res chain seq x y z
N MET A 1 4.11 24.07 44.67
CA MET A 1 4.48 22.94 43.81
C MET A 1 4.43 21.72 44.68
N SER A 2 3.51 20.84 44.49
CA SER A 2 3.21 19.78 45.45
C SER A 2 4.21 18.64 45.32
N ASP A 3 4.62 18.09 46.45
CA ASP A 3 5.60 16.97 46.59
C ASP A 3 5.20 15.67 45.87
N ASN A 4 4.08 15.64 45.17
CA ASN A 4 3.54 14.47 44.48
C ASN A 4 3.96 14.37 42.99
N GLU A 5 4.37 15.48 42.36
CA GLU A 5 4.74 15.52 40.93
C GLU A 5 6.08 14.85 40.66
N ASN A 6 6.95 14.73 41.66
CA ASN A 6 8.30 14.15 41.50
C ASN A 6 8.36 12.62 41.70
N SER A 7 7.29 12.02 42.22
CA SER A 7 7.34 10.62 42.70
C SER A 7 7.28 9.58 41.57
N ALA A 8 6.51 9.79 40.50
CA ALA A 8 6.37 8.81 39.38
C ALA A 8 7.60 8.85 38.44
N TYR A 9 8.03 10.05 38.07
CA TYR A 9 9.22 10.23 37.24
C TYR A 9 10.49 9.70 37.93
N GLU A 10 10.67 9.97 39.24
CA GLU A 10 11.87 9.50 39.95
C GLU A 10 11.97 7.96 40.04
N LYS A 11 10.85 7.26 39.98
CA LYS A 11 10.81 5.79 39.94
C LYS A 11 11.14 5.18 38.59
N LEU A 12 11.25 6.00 37.55
CA LEU A 12 11.59 5.53 36.21
C LEU A 12 13.05 5.07 36.12
N THR A 13 13.29 4.08 35.28
CA THR A 13 14.65 3.68 34.92
C THR A 13 15.35 4.78 34.12
N PRO A 14 16.69 4.83 34.09
CA PRO A 14 17.42 5.84 33.33
C PRO A 14 17.02 5.92 31.85
N ALA A 15 16.76 4.77 31.20
CA ALA A 15 16.31 4.73 29.82
C ALA A 15 14.91 5.35 29.63
N ARG A 16 13.99 5.08 30.56
CA ARG A 16 12.65 5.66 30.55
C ARG A 16 12.67 7.16 30.83
N LYS A 17 13.51 7.63 31.77
CA LYS A 17 13.73 9.06 32.02
C LYS A 17 14.24 9.75 30.75
N ALA A 18 15.28 9.20 30.12
CA ALA A 18 15.82 9.75 28.87
C ALA A 18 14.77 9.85 27.74
N LEU A 19 13.87 8.86 27.62
CA LEU A 19 12.78 8.91 26.64
C LEU A 19 11.78 10.02 26.97
N VAL A 20 11.34 10.12 28.24
CA VAL A 20 10.42 11.18 28.68
C VAL A 20 11.07 12.55 28.43
N ASP A 21 12.33 12.73 28.78
CA ASP A 21 13.05 13.99 28.60
C ASP A 21 13.17 14.37 27.11
N ALA A 22 13.44 13.39 26.23
CA ALA A 22 13.51 13.62 24.78
C ALA A 22 12.15 14.04 24.23
N VAL A 23 11.07 13.34 24.59
CA VAL A 23 9.68 13.68 24.21
C VAL A 23 9.30 15.06 24.71
N MET A 24 9.55 15.33 26.00
CA MET A 24 9.23 16.63 26.60
C MET A 24 9.97 17.78 25.94
N LYS A 25 11.24 17.60 25.61
CA LYS A 25 12.04 18.59 24.88
C LYS A 25 11.43 18.91 23.50
N ASN A 26 11.00 17.89 22.75
CA ASN A 26 10.36 18.09 21.46
C ASN A 26 9.03 18.85 21.62
N LEU A 27 8.17 18.45 22.56
CA LEU A 27 6.92 19.13 22.85
C LEU A 27 7.12 20.58 23.34
N GLU A 28 8.22 20.88 24.05
CA GLU A 28 8.58 22.23 24.47
C GLU A 28 9.00 23.13 23.32
N ASN A 29 9.61 22.55 22.30
CA ASN A 29 10.01 23.26 21.09
C ASN A 29 8.85 23.44 20.09
N GLY A 30 7.63 22.98 20.43
CA GLY A 30 6.47 23.06 19.54
C GLY A 30 6.53 22.07 18.39
N VAL A 31 7.43 21.10 18.49
CA VAL A 31 7.59 20.01 17.56
C VAL A 31 6.71 18.87 18.05
N GLY A 32 6.18 18.06 17.15
CA GLY A 32 5.48 16.83 17.48
C GLY A 32 6.34 15.90 18.34
N LEU A 33 5.86 14.71 18.61
CA LEU A 33 6.60 13.74 19.44
C LEU A 33 8.02 13.51 18.89
N TRP A 34 8.23 13.71 17.57
CA TRP A 34 9.49 13.45 16.87
C TRP A 34 9.70 14.44 15.73
N GLU A 35 10.83 15.14 15.73
CA GLU A 35 11.38 15.76 14.56
C GLU A 35 12.29 14.81 13.79
N GLN A 36 12.14 14.78 12.45
CA GLN A 36 13.13 14.44 11.44
C GLN A 36 14.43 13.67 11.87
N GLY A 37 14.29 12.48 12.38
CA GLY A 37 15.46 11.59 12.52
C GLY A 37 15.43 10.38 11.59
N TRP A 38 14.32 10.22 10.84
CA TRP A 38 14.05 8.97 10.14
C TRP A 38 14.38 8.96 8.66
N ALA A 39 14.82 10.07 8.10
CA ALA A 39 14.99 10.28 6.66
C ALA A 39 15.88 9.25 5.93
N GLY A 40 16.40 8.26 6.62
CA GLY A 40 17.26 7.28 5.97
C GLY A 40 17.24 5.86 6.54
N GLY A 41 16.56 5.59 7.67
CA GLY A 41 16.84 4.36 8.41
C GLY A 41 15.76 3.30 8.45
N GLY A 42 14.48 3.64 8.38
CA GLY A 42 13.39 2.72 8.70
C GLY A 42 13.35 2.36 10.19
N ALA A 43 12.51 1.39 10.58
CA ALA A 43 12.40 0.93 11.96
C ALA A 43 13.72 0.38 12.49
N PRO A 44 14.07 0.60 13.78
CA PRO A 44 15.25 0.00 14.40
C PRO A 44 15.18 -1.53 14.33
N VAL A 45 16.27 -2.16 13.91
CA VAL A 45 16.38 -3.61 13.74
C VAL A 45 17.61 -4.18 14.44
N SER A 46 17.55 -5.44 14.80
CA SER A 46 18.75 -6.18 15.22
C SER A 46 19.72 -6.33 14.05
N GLY A 47 20.94 -5.88 14.19
CA GLY A 47 21.97 -5.99 13.16
C GLY A 47 22.43 -7.43 12.89
N ILE A 48 21.95 -8.42 13.67
CA ILE A 48 22.26 -9.83 13.47
C ILE A 48 21.09 -10.59 12.82
N SER A 49 19.86 -10.39 13.34
CA SER A 49 18.70 -11.17 12.89
C SER A 49 17.80 -10.41 11.93
N GLY A 50 18.02 -9.12 11.72
CA GLY A 50 17.11 -8.25 10.94
C GLY A 50 15.75 -8.01 11.61
N LYS A 51 15.46 -8.63 12.76
CA LYS A 51 14.18 -8.45 13.44
C LYS A 51 14.04 -7.04 13.99
N GLN A 52 12.88 -6.44 13.79
CA GLN A 52 12.55 -5.12 14.32
C GLN A 52 12.45 -5.14 15.84
N TYR A 53 12.85 -4.02 16.44
CA TYR A 53 12.55 -3.72 17.84
C TYR A 53 11.15 -3.14 17.94
N ASN A 54 10.39 -3.56 18.95
CA ASN A 54 9.00 -3.24 19.11
C ASN A 54 8.74 -2.39 20.37
N GLY A 55 7.62 -1.68 20.40
CA GLY A 55 7.11 -0.94 21.54
C GLY A 55 8.15 0.03 22.13
N ILE A 56 8.35 -0.04 23.44
CA ILE A 56 9.24 0.88 24.16
C ILE A 56 10.70 0.81 23.68
N ASN A 57 11.19 -0.38 23.26
CA ASN A 57 12.56 -0.53 22.75
C ASN A 57 12.72 0.19 21.41
N ARG A 58 11.70 0.10 20.54
CA ARG A 58 11.66 0.85 19.30
C ARG A 58 11.81 2.34 19.61
N MET A 59 11.04 2.85 20.55
CA MET A 59 11.08 4.25 20.97
C MET A 59 12.41 4.69 21.56
N PHE A 60 13.04 3.88 22.42
CA PHE A 60 14.40 4.17 22.94
C PHE A 60 15.43 4.33 21.84
N LEU A 61 15.41 3.41 20.87
CA LEU A 61 16.38 3.38 19.79
C LEU A 61 16.13 4.50 18.78
N MET A 62 14.87 4.83 18.54
CA MET A 62 14.45 5.96 17.71
C MET A 62 14.91 7.28 18.34
N ALA A 63 14.62 7.52 19.62
CA ALA A 63 15.05 8.71 20.33
C ALA A 63 16.58 8.88 20.28
N ALA A 64 17.32 7.80 20.52
CA ALA A 64 18.78 7.82 20.46
C ALA A 64 19.31 8.06 19.04
N THR A 65 18.62 7.54 18.00
CA THR A 65 18.96 7.78 16.60
C THR A 65 18.83 9.28 16.28
N ALA A 66 17.70 9.88 16.64
CA ALA A 66 17.46 11.31 16.43
C ALA A 66 18.43 12.21 17.20
N GLU A 67 18.62 11.93 18.50
CA GLU A 67 19.51 12.71 19.37
C GLU A 67 20.97 12.72 18.88
N ARG A 68 21.44 11.59 18.33
CA ARG A 68 22.84 11.39 17.96
C ARG A 68 23.11 11.52 16.47
N GLY A 69 22.07 11.77 15.66
CA GLY A 69 22.17 11.91 14.21
C GLY A 69 22.64 10.64 13.51
N TYR A 70 22.20 9.46 13.99
CA TYR A 70 22.55 8.19 13.36
C TYR A 70 21.75 7.99 12.07
N SER A 71 22.39 7.39 11.07
CA SER A 71 21.79 7.02 9.79
C SER A 71 21.51 5.52 9.65
N ASP A 72 22.20 4.69 10.42
CA ASP A 72 22.00 3.23 10.44
C ASP A 72 20.87 2.86 11.42
N ASN A 73 19.94 2.03 11.00
CA ASN A 73 18.85 1.55 11.87
C ASN A 73 19.19 0.23 12.59
N ARG A 74 20.37 -0.34 12.36
CA ARG A 74 20.80 -1.61 12.96
C ARG A 74 21.45 -1.38 14.32
N TRP A 75 21.09 -2.26 15.25
CA TRP A 75 21.58 -2.21 16.63
C TRP A 75 22.06 -3.60 17.06
N VAL A 76 23.19 -3.67 17.74
CA VAL A 76 23.77 -4.92 18.23
C VAL A 76 24.26 -4.78 19.66
N THR A 77 24.30 -5.88 20.40
CA THR A 77 24.94 -5.95 21.72
C THR A 77 26.46 -6.02 21.55
N PHE A 78 27.22 -5.68 22.62
CA PHE A 78 28.65 -5.80 22.61
C PHE A 78 29.13 -7.23 22.30
N LYS A 79 28.46 -8.24 22.90
CA LYS A 79 28.77 -9.65 22.64
C LYS A 79 28.56 -10.03 21.18
N GLN A 80 27.43 -9.60 20.58
CA GLN A 80 27.17 -9.86 19.16
C GLN A 80 28.20 -9.22 18.24
N MET A 81 28.68 -8.03 18.61
CA MET A 81 29.77 -7.35 17.89
C MET A 81 31.05 -8.16 17.97
N GLU A 82 31.45 -8.64 19.18
CA GLU A 82 32.64 -9.48 19.39
C GLU A 82 32.54 -10.80 18.61
N ASP A 83 31.40 -11.49 18.69
CA ASP A 83 31.15 -12.78 18.02
C ASP A 83 31.28 -12.65 16.48
N LYS A 84 31.05 -11.44 15.92
CA LYS A 84 31.20 -11.13 14.49
C LYS A 84 32.61 -10.58 14.14
N GLY A 85 33.48 -10.37 15.11
CA GLY A 85 34.79 -9.76 14.90
C GLY A 85 34.70 -8.26 14.56
N TRP A 86 33.59 -7.62 14.87
CA TRP A 86 33.43 -6.17 14.70
C TRP A 86 33.99 -5.41 15.88
N SER A 87 34.32 -4.13 15.67
CA SER A 87 34.87 -3.26 16.71
C SER A 87 34.24 -1.88 16.70
N PHE A 88 34.48 -1.08 17.73
CA PHE A 88 34.06 0.32 17.70
C PHE A 88 34.95 1.15 16.80
N LYS A 89 34.36 1.97 15.96
CA LYS A 89 35.08 3.03 15.23
C LYS A 89 35.83 3.94 16.22
N ARG A 90 36.90 4.55 15.76
CA ARG A 90 37.63 5.57 16.49
C ARG A 90 37.37 6.95 15.92
N ASP A 91 37.41 7.97 16.77
CA ASP A 91 37.40 9.36 16.33
C ASP A 91 38.79 9.80 15.82
N GLU A 92 38.92 11.05 15.38
CA GLU A 92 40.15 11.61 14.86
C GLU A 92 41.30 11.64 15.91
N GLU A 93 40.96 11.66 17.21
CA GLU A 93 41.91 11.58 18.31
C GLU A 93 42.19 10.14 18.76
N GLY A 94 41.69 9.12 18.03
CA GLY A 94 41.91 7.71 18.33
C GLY A 94 41.04 7.15 19.47
N ARG A 95 40.10 7.91 20.02
CA ARG A 95 39.23 7.47 21.11
C ARG A 95 38.08 6.61 20.56
N SER A 96 37.66 5.60 21.31
CA SER A 96 36.55 4.74 20.93
C SER A 96 35.22 5.51 20.86
N ARG A 97 34.53 5.46 19.73
CA ARG A 97 33.18 5.99 19.56
C ARG A 97 32.11 5.19 20.31
N GLY A 98 32.46 4.02 20.85
CA GLY A 98 31.58 3.22 21.71
C GLY A 98 31.38 3.79 23.11
N LYS A 99 32.28 4.72 23.55
CA LYS A 99 32.13 5.36 24.86
C LYS A 99 30.84 6.18 24.89
N ASN A 100 29.96 5.86 25.85
CA ASN A 100 28.64 6.48 26.03
C ASN A 100 27.66 6.30 24.83
N ALA A 101 28.01 5.49 23.82
CA ALA A 101 27.15 5.24 22.67
C ALA A 101 26.05 4.17 22.91
N GLY A 102 26.21 3.39 23.99
CA GLY A 102 25.26 2.30 24.29
C GLY A 102 23.91 2.82 24.76
N VAL A 103 22.83 2.25 24.22
CA VAL A 103 21.43 2.48 24.60
C VAL A 103 20.92 1.26 25.35
N SER A 104 20.26 1.48 26.50
CA SER A 104 19.66 0.37 27.26
C SER A 104 18.28 0.06 26.72
N ILE A 105 18.04 -1.21 26.41
CA ILE A 105 16.75 -1.76 26.02
C ILE A 105 16.21 -2.68 27.10
N GLU A 106 14.90 -2.83 27.18
CA GLU A 106 14.21 -3.70 28.12
C GLU A 106 13.85 -5.04 27.44
N TYR A 107 14.11 -6.12 28.12
CA TYR A 107 13.71 -7.46 27.71
C TYR A 107 12.91 -8.12 28.81
N PHE A 108 11.73 -8.62 28.49
CA PHE A 108 10.89 -9.37 29.41
C PHE A 108 11.06 -10.87 29.16
N GLU A 109 11.65 -11.54 30.13
CA GLU A 109 11.72 -13.00 30.17
C GLU A 109 10.59 -13.52 31.04
N LEU A 110 9.74 -14.34 30.44
CA LEU A 110 8.71 -15.02 31.18
C LEU A 110 9.32 -16.22 31.91
N ARG A 111 8.98 -16.38 33.18
CA ARG A 111 9.43 -17.49 34.01
C ARG A 111 8.25 -18.18 34.65
N ASP A 112 8.39 -19.49 34.77
CA ASP A 112 7.49 -20.30 35.55
C ASP A 112 7.62 -19.98 37.03
N ARG A 113 6.49 -19.87 37.75
CA ARG A 113 6.45 -19.46 39.17
C ARG A 113 6.99 -20.53 40.10
N GLU A 114 6.83 -21.82 39.76
CA GLU A 114 7.26 -22.95 40.56
C GLU A 114 8.75 -23.24 40.35
N THR A 115 9.15 -23.45 39.09
CA THR A 115 10.50 -23.90 38.75
C THR A 115 11.51 -22.76 38.69
N LYS A 116 11.07 -21.49 38.57
CA LYS A 116 11.89 -20.30 38.32
C LYS A 116 12.70 -20.33 37.02
N GLN A 117 12.47 -21.31 36.17
CA GLN A 117 13.13 -21.44 34.88
C GLN A 117 12.44 -20.57 33.81
N PRO A 118 13.10 -20.26 32.68
CA PRO A 118 12.44 -19.64 31.53
C PRO A 118 11.21 -20.46 31.16
N PHE A 119 10.07 -19.74 30.97
CA PHE A 119 8.81 -20.37 30.63
C PHE A 119 8.81 -20.89 29.20
N ASP A 120 8.48 -22.17 29.05
CA ASP A 120 8.31 -22.77 27.73
C ASP A 120 6.92 -22.49 27.20
N ARG A 121 6.82 -21.76 26.11
CA ARG A 121 5.55 -21.37 25.48
C ARG A 121 4.79 -22.57 24.87
N HIS A 122 5.46 -23.67 24.57
CA HIS A 122 4.82 -24.89 24.11
C HIS A 122 3.85 -25.48 25.15
N THR A 123 4.01 -25.12 26.41
CA THR A 123 3.05 -25.47 27.47
C THR A 123 1.64 -24.96 27.19
N LEU A 124 1.50 -23.90 26.38
CA LEU A 124 0.22 -23.30 26.01
C LEU A 124 -0.42 -23.93 24.75
N ASP A 125 0.26 -24.85 24.11
CA ASP A 125 -0.23 -25.45 22.88
C ASP A 125 -1.52 -26.26 23.15
N GLY A 126 -2.53 -26.01 22.32
CA GLY A 126 -3.85 -26.63 22.44
C GLY A 126 -4.83 -25.94 23.40
N MET A 127 -4.39 -24.98 24.21
CA MET A 127 -5.28 -24.22 25.10
C MET A 127 -6.08 -23.15 24.32
N THR A 128 -7.30 -22.90 24.75
CA THR A 128 -8.11 -21.75 24.30
C THR A 128 -7.49 -20.42 24.79
N ALA A 129 -7.98 -19.29 24.31
CA ALA A 129 -7.48 -17.98 24.71
C ALA A 129 -7.68 -17.71 26.20
N ASP A 130 -8.83 -18.12 26.75
CA ASP A 130 -9.17 -17.93 28.16
C ASP A 130 -8.33 -18.82 29.07
N GLU A 131 -8.16 -20.10 28.71
CA GLU A 131 -7.28 -21.04 29.43
C GLU A 131 -5.82 -20.56 29.44
N ARG A 132 -5.33 -20.00 28.33
CA ARG A 132 -3.97 -19.42 28.26
C ARG A 132 -3.81 -18.25 29.20
N ASN A 133 -4.78 -17.34 29.23
CA ASN A 133 -4.73 -16.17 30.10
C ASN A 133 -4.72 -16.60 31.57
N GLU A 134 -5.62 -17.50 31.96
CA GLU A 134 -5.69 -18.02 33.32
C GLU A 134 -4.38 -18.73 33.72
N TYR A 135 -3.87 -19.61 32.84
CA TYR A 135 -2.59 -20.29 33.07
C TYR A 135 -1.42 -19.29 33.24
N MET A 136 -1.36 -18.28 32.37
CA MET A 136 -0.29 -17.26 32.42
C MET A 136 -0.35 -16.44 33.70
N ASP A 137 -1.52 -16.05 34.14
CA ASP A 137 -1.70 -15.27 35.36
C ASP A 137 -1.32 -16.05 36.62
N GLU A 138 -1.64 -17.33 36.65
CA GLU A 138 -1.38 -18.19 37.81
C GLU A 138 0.07 -18.69 37.86
N ASN A 139 0.61 -19.14 36.70
CA ASN A 139 1.84 -19.95 36.66
C ASN A 139 3.07 -19.20 36.12
N VAL A 140 2.90 -17.99 35.56
CA VAL A 140 3.99 -17.29 34.91
C VAL A 140 4.20 -15.90 35.50
N TYR A 141 5.44 -15.42 35.53
CA TYR A 141 5.74 -14.05 35.91
C TYR A 141 6.85 -13.47 35.02
N PRO A 142 6.82 -12.17 34.67
CA PRO A 142 7.85 -11.53 33.88
C PRO A 142 9.02 -11.10 34.76
N ILE A 143 10.24 -11.39 34.31
CA ILE A 143 11.47 -10.74 34.79
C ILE A 143 11.92 -9.73 33.76
N ARG A 144 12.16 -8.50 34.20
CA ARG A 144 12.73 -7.46 33.37
C ARG A 144 14.25 -7.54 33.38
N LYS A 145 14.88 -7.74 32.21
CA LYS A 145 16.31 -7.69 31.96
C LYS A 145 16.66 -6.46 31.13
N TYR A 146 17.87 -5.97 31.25
CA TYR A 146 18.36 -4.84 30.48
C TYR A 146 19.56 -5.26 29.66
N TYR A 147 19.56 -4.90 28.38
CA TYR A 147 20.68 -5.09 27.48
C TYR A 147 21.12 -3.74 26.96
N ARG A 148 22.44 -3.58 26.77
CA ARG A 148 22.99 -2.41 26.12
C ARG A 148 23.29 -2.74 24.66
N VAL A 149 22.74 -1.94 23.76
CA VAL A 149 22.92 -2.07 22.31
C VAL A 149 23.59 -0.83 21.73
N PHE A 150 24.28 -1.00 20.62
CA PHE A 150 25.06 0.02 19.94
C PHE A 150 24.63 0.10 18.49
N ASN A 151 24.57 1.32 17.96
CA ASN A 151 24.16 1.58 16.60
C ASN A 151 25.26 1.23 15.58
N GLY A 152 24.89 0.81 14.36
CA GLY A 152 25.81 0.47 13.29
C GLY A 152 26.76 1.60 12.91
N ASP A 153 26.35 2.87 13.04
CA ASP A 153 27.19 4.03 12.71
C ASP A 153 28.46 4.16 13.58
N VAL A 154 28.46 3.56 14.77
CA VAL A 154 29.65 3.57 15.66
C VAL A 154 30.47 2.29 15.58
N ILE A 155 30.08 1.34 14.69
CA ILE A 155 30.71 0.02 14.56
C ILE A 155 31.49 -0.08 13.26
N GLU A 156 32.74 -0.55 13.36
CA GLU A 156 33.59 -0.90 12.25
C GLU A 156 33.48 -2.39 11.93
N GLY A 157 33.46 -2.74 10.65
CA GLY A 157 33.35 -4.12 10.19
C GLY A 157 31.90 -4.58 9.97
N ILE A 158 30.89 -3.82 10.39
CA ILE A 158 29.51 -4.10 10.01
C ILE A 158 29.36 -3.92 8.49
N PRO A 159 28.74 -4.87 7.75
CA PRO A 159 28.54 -4.73 6.31
C PRO A 159 27.83 -3.43 5.95
N GLU A 160 28.16 -2.86 4.79
CA GLU A 160 27.43 -1.69 4.29
C GLU A 160 25.94 -2.01 4.17
N ARG A 161 25.11 -1.03 4.52
CA ARG A 161 23.66 -1.18 4.43
C ARG A 161 23.19 -0.83 3.03
N GLU A 162 22.35 -1.68 2.44
CA GLU A 162 21.61 -1.31 1.25
C GLU A 162 20.70 -0.11 1.57
N ARG A 163 20.81 0.94 0.79
CA ARG A 163 19.92 2.10 0.91
C ARG A 163 18.57 1.72 0.34
N VAL A 164 17.53 1.93 1.12
CA VAL A 164 16.16 1.86 0.61
C VAL A 164 15.95 3.08 -0.28
N GLU A 165 15.85 2.87 -1.58
CA GLU A 165 15.43 3.92 -2.50
C GLU A 165 13.92 4.09 -2.38
N HIS A 166 13.49 5.30 -2.04
CA HIS A 166 12.08 5.67 -2.07
C HIS A 166 11.70 6.14 -3.48
N ASP A 167 10.46 5.85 -3.89
CA ASP A 167 9.90 6.37 -5.12
C ASP A 167 9.99 7.91 -5.10
N PRO A 168 10.54 8.55 -6.14
CA PRO A 168 10.65 10.01 -6.20
C PRO A 168 9.30 10.74 -6.11
N THR A 169 8.20 10.07 -6.47
CA THR A 169 6.83 10.59 -6.33
C THR A 169 6.29 10.45 -4.92
N GLY A 170 7.00 9.76 -4.03
CA GLY A 170 6.56 9.43 -2.67
C GLY A 170 5.51 8.33 -2.62
N ARG A 171 5.19 7.67 -3.75
CA ARG A 171 4.24 6.56 -3.79
C ARG A 171 4.76 5.35 -3.01
N ASN A 172 3.85 4.70 -2.28
CA ASN A 172 4.13 3.48 -1.53
C ASN A 172 3.03 2.45 -1.78
N ASP A 173 3.34 1.44 -2.60
CA ASP A 173 2.37 0.43 -3.01
C ASP A 173 1.86 -0.44 -1.85
N ARG A 174 2.67 -0.64 -0.79
CA ARG A 174 2.24 -1.36 0.41
C ARG A 174 1.21 -0.57 1.21
N ALA A 175 1.44 0.74 1.36
CA ALA A 175 0.50 1.63 2.04
C ALA A 175 -0.81 1.75 1.25
N GLU A 176 -0.74 1.90 -0.08
CA GLU A 176 -1.93 1.90 -0.95
C GLU A 176 -2.75 0.63 -0.79
N ALA A 177 -2.11 -0.53 -0.90
CA ALA A 177 -2.79 -1.82 -0.79
C ALA A 177 -3.43 -2.02 0.60
N LEU A 178 -2.74 -1.59 1.67
CA LEU A 178 -3.28 -1.66 3.02
C LEU A 178 -4.51 -0.76 3.19
N ILE A 179 -4.45 0.49 2.73
CA ILE A 179 -5.56 1.45 2.83
C ILE A 179 -6.79 0.93 2.07
N GLU A 180 -6.60 0.40 0.87
CA GLU A 180 -7.67 -0.20 0.07
C GLU A 180 -8.27 -1.44 0.76
N HIS A 181 -7.41 -2.36 1.22
CA HIS A 181 -7.84 -3.56 1.95
C HIS A 181 -8.60 -3.20 3.23
N TRP A 182 -8.09 -2.20 3.99
CA TRP A 182 -8.76 -1.71 5.20
C TRP A 182 -10.14 -1.16 4.90
N SER A 183 -10.26 -0.33 3.86
CA SER A 183 -11.55 0.21 3.41
C SER A 183 -12.56 -0.87 3.03
N GLY A 184 -12.10 -1.96 2.42
CA GLY A 184 -12.96 -3.06 1.99
C GLY A 184 -13.35 -4.05 3.07
N THR A 185 -12.56 -4.18 4.15
CA THR A 185 -12.70 -5.28 5.12
C THR A 185 -12.88 -4.84 6.57
N GLN A 186 -12.40 -3.66 6.94
CA GLN A 186 -12.38 -3.22 8.34
C GLN A 186 -13.28 -2.01 8.60
N SER A 187 -12.98 -0.88 7.98
CA SER A 187 -13.69 0.38 8.15
C SER A 187 -13.72 1.13 6.83
N PRO A 188 -14.89 1.37 6.23
CA PRO A 188 -14.98 2.05 4.93
C PRO A 188 -14.30 3.42 4.96
N ILE A 189 -13.50 3.72 3.94
CA ILE A 189 -12.88 5.03 3.74
C ILE A 189 -13.69 5.80 2.70
N ARG A 190 -14.12 7.01 3.07
CA ARG A 190 -14.90 7.94 2.23
C ARG A 190 -14.02 9.13 1.88
N TYR A 191 -13.89 9.40 0.60
CA TYR A 191 -13.12 10.53 0.10
C TYR A 191 -14.02 11.73 -0.16
N GLY A 192 -13.48 12.93 0.07
CA GLY A 192 -14.13 14.22 -0.18
C GLY A 192 -14.15 15.12 1.05
N GLY A 193 -14.45 16.41 0.84
CA GLY A 193 -14.38 17.42 1.88
C GLY A 193 -12.95 17.86 2.17
N SER A 194 -12.74 18.58 3.29
CA SER A 194 -11.44 19.17 3.66
C SER A 194 -10.89 18.67 4.99
N MET A 195 -11.55 17.71 5.64
CA MET A 195 -11.16 17.19 6.95
C MET A 195 -10.95 15.68 6.90
N ALA A 196 -9.89 15.21 7.58
CA ALA A 196 -9.68 13.83 7.88
C ALA A 196 -10.23 13.53 9.29
N TYR A 197 -10.97 12.44 9.44
CA TYR A 197 -11.44 11.97 10.75
C TYR A 197 -11.99 10.55 10.68
N TYR A 198 -11.90 9.83 11.78
CA TYR A 198 -12.62 8.59 12.01
C TYR A 198 -13.91 8.84 12.79
N SER A 199 -15.03 8.29 12.32
CA SER A 199 -16.34 8.33 13.00
C SER A 199 -16.60 7.01 13.72
N SER A 200 -16.45 6.97 15.03
CA SER A 200 -16.69 5.76 15.82
C SER A 200 -18.15 5.28 15.81
N THR A 201 -19.11 6.20 15.64
CA THR A 201 -20.54 5.87 15.57
C THR A 201 -20.96 5.24 14.25
N LYS A 202 -20.30 5.60 13.15
CA LYS A 202 -20.57 5.03 11.81
C LYS A 202 -19.58 3.93 11.43
N ASP A 203 -18.50 3.82 12.16
CA ASP A 203 -17.35 2.98 11.83
C ASP A 203 -16.79 3.27 10.43
N GLU A 204 -16.65 4.56 10.10
CA GLU A 204 -16.18 5.05 8.80
C GLU A 204 -15.04 6.05 8.98
N ILE A 205 -14.06 6.00 8.07
CA ILE A 205 -13.00 6.98 7.95
C ILE A 205 -13.35 7.97 6.83
N HIS A 206 -13.13 9.25 7.06
CA HIS A 206 -13.27 10.30 6.06
C HIS A 206 -11.91 10.93 5.79
N LEU A 207 -11.56 11.08 4.51
CA LEU A 207 -10.30 11.69 4.06
C LEU A 207 -10.60 12.70 2.94
N PRO A 208 -9.83 13.79 2.83
CA PRO A 208 -9.80 14.59 1.60
C PRO A 208 -9.41 13.73 0.39
N GLU A 209 -9.67 14.23 -0.82
CA GLU A 209 -9.20 13.55 -2.03
C GLU A 209 -7.66 13.52 -2.04
N LYS A 210 -7.06 12.46 -2.58
CA LYS A 210 -5.59 12.28 -2.61
C LYS A 210 -4.86 13.47 -3.24
N GLN A 211 -5.45 14.09 -4.24
CA GLN A 211 -4.92 15.26 -4.94
C GLN A 211 -4.92 16.55 -4.10
N ASP A 212 -5.65 16.58 -3.00
CA ASP A 212 -5.73 17.74 -2.10
C ASP A 212 -4.59 17.75 -1.07
N PHE A 213 -3.81 16.67 -0.99
CA PHE A 213 -2.61 16.59 -0.17
C PHE A 213 -1.39 17.15 -0.89
N VAL A 214 -0.47 17.73 -0.16
CA VAL A 214 0.76 18.31 -0.70
C VAL A 214 1.65 17.27 -1.39
N ASN A 215 1.67 16.04 -0.83
CA ASN A 215 2.41 14.92 -1.37
C ASN A 215 1.81 13.59 -0.87
N MET A 216 2.21 12.49 -1.48
CA MET A 216 1.71 11.15 -1.12
C MET A 216 2.09 10.70 0.30
N PRO A 217 3.31 10.95 0.81
CA PRO A 217 3.62 10.66 2.22
C PRO A 217 2.67 11.31 3.21
N GLU A 218 2.24 12.56 3.00
CA GLU A 218 1.26 13.24 3.86
C GLU A 218 -0.11 12.55 3.81
N PHE A 219 -0.56 12.15 2.62
CA PHE A 219 -1.78 11.36 2.47
C PHE A 219 -1.71 10.04 3.26
N TYR A 220 -0.61 9.28 3.11
CA TYR A 220 -0.46 8.00 3.81
C TYR A 220 -0.43 8.19 5.32
N SER A 221 0.30 9.15 5.78
CA SER A 221 0.43 9.49 7.18
C SER A 221 -0.92 9.81 7.81
N THR A 222 -1.71 10.69 7.17
CA THR A 222 -3.07 11.01 7.60
C THR A 222 -3.99 9.79 7.57
N ALA A 223 -3.95 9.00 6.50
CA ALA A 223 -4.77 7.80 6.39
C ALA A 223 -4.42 6.76 7.46
N LEU A 224 -3.12 6.54 7.75
CA LEU A 224 -2.66 5.62 8.77
C LEU A 224 -3.01 6.10 10.19
N HIS A 225 -3.06 7.41 10.42
CA HIS A 225 -3.53 7.99 11.68
C HIS A 225 -5.01 7.66 11.91
N GLU A 226 -5.88 7.89 10.91
CA GLU A 226 -7.32 7.58 11.00
C GLU A 226 -7.58 6.07 11.08
N ILE A 227 -6.77 5.25 10.39
CA ILE A 227 -6.76 3.80 10.56
C ILE A 227 -6.42 3.45 12.00
N GLY A 228 -5.44 4.11 12.60
CA GLY A 228 -5.08 3.98 14.01
C GLY A 228 -6.29 4.18 14.93
N HIS A 229 -7.01 5.28 14.80
CA HIS A 229 -8.25 5.52 15.55
C HIS A 229 -9.28 4.42 15.33
N SER A 230 -9.50 4.03 14.07
CA SER A 230 -10.50 3.02 13.73
C SER A 230 -10.23 1.67 14.39
N THR A 231 -8.95 1.33 14.69
CA THR A 231 -8.63 0.11 15.45
C THR A 231 -9.28 0.08 16.84
N GLY A 232 -9.69 1.22 17.39
CA GLY A 232 -10.36 1.34 18.69
C GLY A 232 -11.81 0.89 18.72
N HIS A 233 -12.44 0.67 17.57
CA HIS A 233 -13.84 0.21 17.50
C HIS A 233 -14.06 -1.11 18.25
N GLU A 234 -15.28 -1.34 18.74
CA GLU A 234 -15.66 -2.55 19.51
C GLU A 234 -15.41 -3.87 18.77
N LYS A 235 -15.54 -3.86 17.44
CA LYS A 235 -15.26 -5.01 16.58
C LYS A 235 -13.76 -5.33 16.40
N ARG A 236 -12.87 -4.46 16.87
CA ARG A 236 -11.42 -4.58 16.73
C ARG A 236 -10.74 -4.64 18.09
N LEU A 237 -10.01 -3.60 18.48
CA LEU A 237 -9.29 -3.61 19.77
C LEU A 237 -10.12 -3.07 20.95
N ASN A 238 -11.36 -2.65 20.73
CA ASN A 238 -12.33 -2.22 21.73
C ASN A 238 -11.76 -1.23 22.75
N ARG A 239 -11.13 -0.14 22.26
CA ARG A 239 -10.63 0.93 23.11
C ARG A 239 -11.74 1.94 23.41
N ASN A 240 -11.58 2.67 24.50
CA ASN A 240 -12.48 3.76 24.81
C ASN A 240 -12.23 4.97 23.90
N LEU A 241 -13.14 5.23 22.97
CA LEU A 241 -13.11 6.36 22.03
C LEU A 241 -14.13 7.46 22.42
N SER A 242 -14.68 7.45 23.65
CA SER A 242 -15.76 8.35 24.06
C SER A 242 -15.29 9.73 24.52
N GLY A 243 -14.00 10.03 24.48
CA GLY A 243 -13.44 11.33 24.85
C GLY A 243 -14.03 12.46 23.99
N ALA A 244 -14.61 13.48 24.62
CA ALA A 244 -15.03 14.68 23.89
C ALA A 244 -13.80 15.43 23.35
N PHE A 245 -13.94 16.08 22.21
CA PHE A 245 -12.86 16.88 21.61
C PHE A 245 -12.27 17.86 22.65
N GLY A 246 -10.95 17.80 22.83
CA GLY A 246 -10.22 18.61 23.81
C GLY A 246 -10.22 18.06 25.23
N SER A 247 -10.86 16.91 25.49
CA SER A 247 -10.77 16.26 26.82
C SER A 247 -9.40 15.55 27.00
N ALA A 248 -9.12 15.18 28.24
CA ALA A 248 -7.92 14.45 28.59
C ALA A 248 -7.88 13.06 27.94
N GLU A 249 -9.02 12.38 27.89
CA GLU A 249 -9.20 11.08 27.27
C GLU A 249 -8.98 11.15 25.75
N TYR A 250 -9.49 12.22 25.14
CA TYR A 250 -9.27 12.48 23.71
C TYR A 250 -7.78 12.71 23.42
N ALA A 251 -7.10 13.53 24.21
CA ALA A 251 -5.67 13.77 24.04
C ALA A 251 -4.82 12.48 24.20
N GLU A 252 -5.24 11.56 25.07
CA GLU A 252 -4.56 10.26 25.20
C GLU A 252 -4.78 9.37 23.97
N GLU A 253 -5.96 9.39 23.36
CA GLU A 253 -6.23 8.62 22.13
C GLU A 253 -5.47 9.21 20.93
N GLU A 254 -5.39 10.54 20.81
CA GLU A 254 -4.55 11.20 19.81
C GLU A 254 -3.07 10.80 19.96
N LEU A 255 -2.56 10.74 21.20
CA LEU A 255 -1.18 10.29 21.44
C LEU A 255 -0.95 8.85 20.99
N ARG A 256 -1.94 7.96 21.18
CA ARG A 256 -1.89 6.57 20.71
C ARG A 256 -1.89 6.48 19.20
N ALA A 257 -2.80 7.21 18.56
CA ALA A 257 -2.95 7.22 17.11
C ALA A 257 -1.70 7.78 16.42
N GLU A 258 -1.13 8.85 16.97
CA GLU A 258 0.11 9.45 16.46
C GLU A 258 1.30 8.48 16.53
N ILE A 259 1.51 7.83 17.68
CA ILE A 259 2.59 6.84 17.81
C ILE A 259 2.33 5.63 16.89
N ALA A 260 1.08 5.20 16.73
CA ALA A 260 0.73 4.08 15.88
C ALA A 260 0.94 4.40 14.39
N SER A 261 0.54 5.60 13.93
CA SER A 261 0.79 6.08 12.57
C SER A 261 2.29 6.08 12.26
N MET A 262 3.10 6.64 13.13
CA MET A 262 4.55 6.66 13.01
C MET A 262 5.14 5.23 12.93
N PHE A 263 4.63 4.28 13.70
CA PHE A 263 5.08 2.89 13.63
C PHE A 263 4.66 2.23 12.31
N LEU A 264 3.44 2.47 11.85
CA LEU A 264 2.94 1.95 10.59
C LEU A 264 3.71 2.52 9.39
N GLU A 265 3.99 3.82 9.37
CA GLU A 265 4.81 4.46 8.33
C GLU A 265 6.17 3.79 8.19
N GLN A 266 6.83 3.53 9.31
CA GLN A 266 8.13 2.85 9.31
C GLN A 266 8.03 1.39 8.85
N ASP A 267 7.00 0.65 9.29
CA ASP A 267 6.82 -0.76 8.93
C ASP A 267 6.45 -0.94 7.45
N LEU A 268 5.74 0.02 6.90
CA LEU A 268 5.38 0.06 5.48
C LEU A 268 6.49 0.66 4.60
N GLY A 269 7.45 1.37 5.19
CA GLY A 269 8.49 2.09 4.47
C GLY A 269 7.97 3.35 3.77
N VAL A 270 7.00 4.03 4.37
CA VAL A 270 6.52 5.34 3.91
C VAL A 270 7.61 6.39 4.14
N ALA A 271 7.86 7.24 3.16
CA ALA A 271 8.81 8.34 3.32
C ALA A 271 8.32 9.34 4.38
N ALA A 272 9.25 9.94 5.13
CA ALA A 272 8.89 10.93 6.14
C ALA A 272 8.21 12.15 5.50
N SER A 273 7.10 12.60 6.10
CA SER A 273 6.40 13.83 5.71
C SER A 273 6.76 14.98 6.64
N GLU A 274 7.04 16.16 6.09
CA GLU A 274 7.40 17.35 6.88
C GLU A 274 6.21 17.98 7.62
N LYS A 275 4.97 17.69 7.23
CA LYS A 275 3.76 18.41 7.67
C LYS A 275 3.00 17.80 8.86
N HIS A 276 3.35 16.63 9.34
CA HIS A 276 2.67 16.05 10.52
C HIS A 276 2.68 16.94 11.76
N ILE A 277 3.60 17.87 11.80
CA ILE A 277 3.86 18.75 12.96
C ILE A 277 2.75 19.79 13.15
N GLU A 278 2.20 20.32 12.06
CA GLU A 278 1.24 21.45 12.15
C GLU A 278 -0.13 21.02 12.70
N ASN A 279 -0.61 19.81 12.37
CA ASN A 279 -1.93 19.33 12.80
C ASN A 279 -1.98 18.93 14.28
N ASN A 280 -0.84 18.59 14.89
CA ASN A 280 -0.75 18.15 16.27
C ASN A 280 -0.54 19.29 17.28
N SER A 281 -0.34 20.52 16.81
CA SER A 281 -0.07 21.69 17.67
C SER A 281 -1.13 21.92 18.74
N ALA A 282 -2.40 21.59 18.46
CA ALA A 282 -3.52 21.70 19.38
C ALA A 282 -3.41 20.75 20.61
N TYR A 283 -2.74 19.60 20.44
CA TYR A 283 -2.62 18.56 21.46
C TYR A 283 -1.32 18.61 22.25
N ILE A 284 -0.29 19.27 21.72
CA ILE A 284 1.05 19.37 22.33
C ILE A 284 0.95 19.85 23.79
N GLY A 285 0.15 20.87 24.04
CA GLY A 285 -0.07 21.40 25.38
C GLY A 285 -0.67 20.37 26.34
N SER A 286 -1.67 19.61 25.89
CA SER A 286 -2.33 18.57 26.65
C SER A 286 -1.41 17.38 26.94
N TRP A 287 -0.66 16.90 25.92
CA TRP A 287 0.32 15.83 26.09
C TRP A 287 1.42 16.21 27.08
N LYS A 288 1.97 17.42 26.92
CA LYS A 288 2.99 17.95 27.81
C LYS A 288 2.52 17.98 29.27
N SER A 289 1.29 18.48 29.52
CA SER A 289 0.70 18.52 30.87
C SER A 289 0.53 17.12 31.44
N LYS A 290 -0.04 16.19 30.66
CA LYS A 290 -0.30 14.81 31.07
C LYS A 290 0.97 14.01 31.36
N ILE A 291 1.97 14.07 30.48
CA ILE A 291 3.24 13.36 30.64
C ILE A 291 4.01 13.93 31.85
N LYS A 292 3.90 15.23 32.11
CA LYS A 292 4.52 15.86 33.25
C LYS A 292 3.83 15.45 34.59
N GLU A 293 2.51 15.29 34.55
CA GLU A 293 1.73 14.82 35.72
C GLU A 293 1.99 13.32 36.00
N ASP A 294 1.88 12.48 34.96
CA ASP A 294 2.17 11.04 35.03
C ASP A 294 2.89 10.55 33.75
N PRO A 295 4.23 10.35 33.83
CA PRO A 295 4.98 9.83 32.67
C PRO A 295 4.54 8.44 32.20
N ASN A 296 3.80 7.67 33.00
CA ASN A 296 3.31 6.37 32.60
C ASN A 296 2.26 6.45 31.48
N VAL A 297 1.61 7.58 31.29
CA VAL A 297 0.71 7.84 30.15
C VAL A 297 1.44 7.62 28.83
N LEU A 298 2.67 8.10 28.68
CA LEU A 298 3.50 7.88 27.49
C LEU A 298 3.77 6.39 27.27
N PHE A 299 4.18 5.66 28.30
CA PHE A 299 4.48 4.23 28.16
C PHE A 299 3.26 3.38 27.86
N LYS A 300 2.11 3.76 28.38
CA LYS A 300 0.83 3.14 28.08
C LYS A 300 0.42 3.41 26.62
N ALA A 301 0.55 4.66 26.17
CA ALA A 301 0.29 5.01 24.79
C ALA A 301 1.19 4.25 23.80
N ILE A 302 2.49 4.11 24.10
CA ILE A 302 3.42 3.30 23.31
C ILE A 302 2.99 1.82 23.24
N ALA A 303 2.57 1.24 24.36
CA ALA A 303 2.12 -0.15 24.41
C ALA A 303 0.82 -0.36 23.62
N ASP A 304 -0.10 0.62 23.69
CA ASP A 304 -1.34 0.61 22.91
C ASP A 304 -1.05 0.77 21.42
N ALA A 305 -0.21 1.72 21.04
CA ALA A 305 0.24 1.94 19.66
C ALA A 305 0.89 0.69 19.05
N GLU A 306 1.71 -0.02 19.80
CA GLU A 306 2.29 -1.29 19.35
C GLU A 306 1.21 -2.35 19.08
N ARG A 307 0.16 -2.44 19.91
CA ARG A 307 -0.98 -3.33 19.68
C ARG A 307 -1.77 -2.94 18.43
N MET A 308 -1.98 -1.63 18.25
CA MET A 308 -2.65 -1.07 17.07
C MET A 308 -1.86 -1.41 15.79
N THR A 309 -0.58 -1.10 15.78
CA THR A 309 0.33 -1.39 14.66
C THR A 309 0.32 -2.88 14.32
N LYS A 310 0.44 -3.73 15.32
CA LYS A 310 0.43 -5.18 15.14
C LYS A 310 -0.87 -5.69 14.51
N PHE A 311 -2.01 -5.19 14.99
CA PHE A 311 -3.31 -5.53 14.44
C PHE A 311 -3.42 -5.12 12.97
N VAL A 312 -3.01 -3.89 12.63
CA VAL A 312 -3.03 -3.37 11.25
C VAL A 312 -2.08 -4.17 10.34
N MET A 313 -0.87 -4.46 10.81
CA MET A 313 0.12 -5.23 10.04
C MET A 313 -0.26 -6.73 9.89
N GLU A 314 -1.08 -7.27 10.79
CA GLU A 314 -1.70 -8.59 10.58
C GLU A 314 -2.70 -8.54 9.43
N LYS A 315 -3.48 -7.47 9.29
CA LYS A 315 -4.37 -7.26 8.14
C LYS A 315 -3.61 -7.04 6.84
N GLU A 316 -2.46 -6.36 6.88
CA GLU A 316 -1.57 -6.25 5.71
C GLU A 316 -1.13 -7.63 5.19
N LYS A 317 -0.89 -8.60 6.08
CA LYS A 317 -0.53 -9.97 5.69
C LYS A 317 -1.69 -10.74 5.04
N GLU A 318 -2.93 -10.36 5.30
CA GLU A 318 -4.13 -10.96 4.67
C GLU A 318 -4.29 -10.53 3.21
N ILE A 319 -3.62 -9.43 2.80
CA ILE A 319 -3.66 -8.94 1.43
C ILE A 319 -3.03 -10.01 0.54
N LYS A 320 -3.85 -10.62 -0.31
CA LYS A 320 -3.35 -11.50 -1.36
C LYS A 320 -2.54 -10.65 -2.32
N ARG A 321 -1.23 -10.69 -2.20
CA ARG A 321 -0.35 -10.14 -3.22
C ARG A 321 -0.55 -10.98 -4.46
N GLU A 322 -0.84 -10.35 -5.59
CA GLU A 322 -0.79 -11.03 -6.86
C GLU A 322 0.61 -11.61 -7.00
N THR A 323 0.70 -12.94 -6.96
CA THR A 323 1.95 -13.62 -7.26
C THR A 323 2.08 -13.67 -8.78
N GLU A 324 3.26 -13.31 -9.29
CA GLU A 324 3.59 -13.52 -10.69
C GLU A 324 4.08 -14.94 -10.86
N PRO A 325 3.31 -15.83 -11.50
CA PRO A 325 3.73 -17.19 -11.71
C PRO A 325 4.83 -17.25 -12.79
N PHE A 326 5.81 -18.09 -12.55
CA PHE A 326 6.85 -18.40 -13.52
C PHE A 326 7.13 -19.89 -13.54
N ALA A 327 7.64 -20.40 -14.67
CA ALA A 327 8.09 -21.77 -14.79
C ALA A 327 9.53 -21.82 -15.28
N VAL A 328 10.35 -22.65 -14.66
CA VAL A 328 11.68 -23.00 -15.16
C VAL A 328 11.53 -24.20 -16.06
N ILE A 329 11.94 -24.05 -17.33
CA ILE A 329 11.94 -25.14 -18.31
C ILE A 329 13.36 -25.57 -18.63
N GLU A 330 13.51 -26.87 -18.81
CA GLU A 330 14.74 -27.53 -19.27
C GLU A 330 14.53 -27.95 -20.71
N GLU A 331 15.44 -27.55 -21.61
CA GLU A 331 15.40 -27.86 -23.02
C GLU A 331 16.78 -28.35 -23.47
N THR A 332 16.83 -29.03 -24.59
CA THR A 332 18.09 -29.38 -25.25
C THR A 332 18.31 -28.42 -26.41
N ASP A 333 19.47 -27.77 -26.47
CA ASP A 333 19.81 -26.86 -27.56
C ASP A 333 20.21 -27.60 -28.83
N GLU A 334 20.48 -26.85 -29.89
CA GLU A 334 20.89 -27.40 -31.20
C GLU A 334 22.23 -28.16 -31.19
N TYR A 335 23.01 -28.01 -30.11
CA TYR A 335 24.28 -28.73 -29.88
C TYR A 335 24.13 -29.96 -28.99
N GLY A 336 22.89 -30.28 -28.55
CA GLY A 336 22.59 -31.41 -27.68
C GLY A 336 22.89 -31.16 -26.20
N GLU A 337 23.11 -29.91 -25.78
CA GLU A 337 23.38 -29.54 -24.39
C GLU A 337 22.12 -29.08 -23.67
N THR A 338 22.03 -29.41 -22.38
CA THR A 338 20.93 -28.97 -21.54
C THR A 338 20.99 -27.48 -21.25
N VAL A 339 19.89 -26.79 -21.46
CA VAL A 339 19.72 -25.37 -21.20
C VAL A 339 18.45 -25.08 -20.41
N TYR A 340 18.50 -24.02 -19.59
CA TYR A 340 17.41 -23.61 -18.71
C TYR A 340 16.86 -22.25 -19.16
N LYS A 341 15.53 -22.09 -19.10
CA LYS A 341 14.82 -20.84 -19.41
C LYS A 341 13.74 -20.57 -18.36
N VAL A 342 13.48 -19.29 -18.08
CA VAL A 342 12.31 -18.86 -17.28
C VAL A 342 11.21 -18.41 -18.23
N LYS A 343 10.02 -18.96 -18.04
CA LYS A 343 8.78 -18.54 -18.71
C LYS A 343 7.88 -17.82 -17.73
N MET A 344 7.17 -16.79 -18.20
CA MET A 344 6.15 -16.04 -17.45
C MET A 344 4.88 -15.90 -18.28
N CYS A 345 3.78 -15.50 -17.67
CA CYS A 345 2.55 -15.16 -18.39
C CYS A 345 2.82 -14.01 -19.37
N ALA A 346 2.23 -14.10 -20.54
CA ALA A 346 2.21 -13.07 -21.56
C ALA A 346 0.77 -12.70 -21.91
N GLU A 347 0.61 -11.70 -22.77
CA GLU A 347 -0.70 -11.33 -23.28
C GLU A 347 -1.37 -12.48 -24.05
N TYR A 348 -2.69 -12.43 -24.17
CA TYR A 348 -3.51 -13.38 -24.93
C TYR A 348 -3.40 -14.86 -24.49
N GLY A 349 -3.13 -15.10 -23.19
CA GLY A 349 -3.07 -16.48 -22.67
C GLY A 349 -1.83 -17.27 -23.08
N GLN A 350 -0.80 -16.59 -23.59
CA GLN A 350 0.48 -17.20 -23.95
C GLN A 350 1.49 -17.11 -22.81
N THR A 351 2.61 -17.80 -22.95
CA THR A 351 3.76 -17.68 -22.08
C THR A 351 4.96 -17.16 -22.88
N GLN A 352 5.78 -16.31 -22.25
CA GLN A 352 6.98 -15.74 -22.87
C GLN A 352 8.22 -15.97 -22.01
N SER A 353 9.41 -15.92 -22.63
CA SER A 353 10.66 -15.94 -21.88
C SER A 353 10.84 -14.64 -21.10
N ALA A 354 11.08 -14.75 -19.80
CA ALA A 354 11.30 -13.59 -18.92
C ALA A 354 12.68 -12.96 -19.13
N LEU A 355 13.68 -13.76 -19.53
CA LEU A 355 15.03 -13.32 -19.81
C LEU A 355 15.29 -13.51 -21.31
N SER A 356 15.55 -12.42 -22.02
CA SER A 356 15.97 -12.43 -23.42
C SER A 356 17.50 -12.54 -23.48
N GLY A 357 18.02 -13.60 -24.06
CA GLY A 357 19.45 -13.79 -24.20
C GLY A 357 19.85 -15.24 -24.42
N TYR A 358 21.13 -15.53 -24.26
CA TYR A 358 21.65 -16.88 -24.39
C TYR A 358 21.08 -17.81 -23.32
N PRO A 359 20.79 -19.06 -23.66
CA PRO A 359 20.28 -20.04 -22.69
C PRO A 359 21.31 -20.29 -21.60
N PHE A 360 20.82 -20.43 -20.37
CA PHE A 360 21.64 -20.68 -19.18
C PHE A 360 22.00 -22.18 -19.12
N ARG A 361 23.26 -22.47 -18.78
CA ARG A 361 23.77 -23.86 -18.69
C ARG A 361 23.54 -24.51 -17.33
N SER A 362 23.09 -23.74 -16.33
CA SER A 362 22.66 -24.27 -15.05
C SER A 362 21.44 -23.51 -14.52
N ARG A 363 20.62 -24.22 -13.75
CA ARG A 363 19.44 -23.63 -13.09
C ARG A 363 19.83 -22.53 -12.08
N GLU A 364 20.95 -22.70 -11.37
CA GLU A 364 21.46 -21.74 -10.40
C GLU A 364 21.85 -20.42 -11.07
N ALA A 365 22.54 -20.48 -12.22
CA ALA A 365 22.91 -19.30 -12.99
C ALA A 365 21.68 -18.56 -13.53
N LEU A 366 20.68 -19.31 -14.01
CA LEU A 366 19.40 -18.77 -14.45
C LEU A 366 18.68 -18.04 -13.29
N MET A 367 18.55 -18.68 -12.12
CA MET A 367 17.84 -18.11 -11.00
C MET A 367 18.56 -16.90 -10.39
N ALA A 368 19.89 -16.86 -10.44
CA ALA A 368 20.67 -15.69 -10.04
C ALA A 368 20.38 -14.47 -10.95
N GLU A 369 20.25 -14.68 -12.26
CA GLU A 369 19.91 -13.59 -13.18
C GLU A 369 18.44 -13.20 -13.09
N PHE A 370 17.54 -14.17 -12.90
CA PHE A 370 16.13 -13.91 -12.67
C PHE A 370 15.91 -13.10 -11.39
N GLY A 371 16.69 -13.36 -10.33
CA GLY A 371 16.69 -12.57 -9.10
C GLY A 371 17.01 -11.09 -9.34
N LYS A 372 17.99 -10.79 -10.20
CA LYS A 372 18.30 -9.39 -10.58
C LYS A 372 17.15 -8.72 -11.33
N MET A 373 16.44 -9.47 -12.18
CA MET A 373 15.25 -8.95 -12.87
C MET A 373 14.15 -8.57 -11.88
N GLN A 374 13.99 -9.31 -10.79
CA GLN A 374 12.99 -9.02 -9.75
C GLN A 374 13.26 -7.69 -9.01
N GLU A 375 14.49 -7.18 -9.05
CA GLU A 375 14.88 -5.90 -8.45
C GLU A 375 14.56 -4.69 -9.35
N LEU A 376 14.20 -4.92 -10.61
CA LEU A 376 13.82 -3.84 -11.55
C LEU A 376 12.54 -3.12 -11.05
N PRO A 377 12.40 -1.81 -11.31
CA PRO A 377 11.27 -1.01 -10.80
C PRO A 377 9.88 -1.60 -11.06
N PHE A 378 9.68 -2.19 -12.24
CA PHE A 378 8.40 -2.82 -12.63
C PHE A 378 8.07 -4.08 -11.82
N TRP A 379 9.08 -4.82 -11.38
CA TRP A 379 8.94 -6.09 -10.66
C TRP A 379 9.14 -5.94 -9.14
N LYS A 380 9.69 -4.80 -8.72
CA LYS A 380 10.01 -4.55 -7.30
C LYS A 380 8.74 -4.63 -6.44
N GLY A 381 8.78 -5.48 -5.43
CA GLY A 381 7.67 -5.69 -4.50
C GLY A 381 6.63 -6.74 -4.94
N LYS A 382 6.71 -7.26 -6.17
CA LYS A 382 5.89 -8.41 -6.58
C LYS A 382 6.43 -9.70 -5.96
N ALA A 383 5.54 -10.59 -5.55
CA ALA A 383 5.90 -11.94 -5.16
C ALA A 383 5.97 -12.83 -6.43
N PHE A 384 6.90 -13.76 -6.47
CA PHE A 384 7.06 -14.70 -7.58
C PHE A 384 6.85 -16.12 -7.08
N GLU A 385 6.12 -16.92 -7.84
CA GLU A 385 5.82 -18.31 -7.50
C GLU A 385 6.23 -19.22 -8.65
N GLU A 386 7.11 -20.19 -8.36
CA GLU A 386 7.46 -21.20 -9.34
C GLU A 386 6.34 -22.23 -9.44
N VAL A 387 5.82 -22.39 -10.63
CA VAL A 387 4.74 -23.34 -10.95
C VAL A 387 5.17 -24.24 -12.10
N SER A 388 4.42 -25.30 -12.38
CA SER A 388 4.64 -26.10 -13.57
C SER A 388 4.32 -25.32 -14.84
N LEU A 389 4.88 -25.72 -15.98
CA LEU A 389 4.59 -25.07 -17.26
C LEU A 389 3.10 -25.18 -17.62
N GLU A 390 2.45 -26.29 -17.29
CA GLU A 390 1.01 -26.50 -17.50
C GLU A 390 0.17 -25.52 -16.66
N GLU A 391 0.52 -25.36 -15.39
CA GLU A 391 -0.13 -24.41 -14.50
C GLU A 391 0.09 -22.96 -14.96
N LEU A 392 1.30 -22.62 -15.41
CA LEU A 392 1.61 -21.31 -15.95
C LEU A 392 0.74 -21.01 -17.19
N GLN A 393 0.59 -21.98 -18.09
CA GLN A 393 -0.26 -21.84 -19.28
C GLN A 393 -1.73 -21.66 -18.89
N ALA A 394 -2.24 -22.47 -17.95
CA ALA A 394 -3.61 -22.35 -17.47
C ALA A 394 -3.88 -21.00 -16.80
N GLN A 395 -2.95 -20.51 -15.97
CA GLN A 395 -3.06 -19.21 -15.33
C GLN A 395 -2.99 -18.07 -16.34
N SER A 396 -2.15 -18.18 -17.38
CA SER A 396 -2.06 -17.18 -18.44
C SER A 396 -3.37 -17.07 -19.23
N ILE A 397 -3.98 -18.21 -19.59
CA ILE A 397 -5.29 -18.25 -20.27
C ILE A 397 -6.37 -17.62 -19.37
N LYS A 398 -6.43 -17.99 -18.10
CA LYS A 398 -7.39 -17.46 -17.16
C LYS A 398 -7.26 -15.93 -17.00
N ARG A 399 -6.04 -15.41 -16.90
CA ARG A 399 -5.79 -13.95 -16.84
C ARG A 399 -6.30 -13.24 -18.11
N ALA A 400 -6.10 -13.83 -19.27
CA ALA A 400 -6.59 -13.28 -20.54
C ALA A 400 -8.13 -13.24 -20.57
N GLU A 401 -8.80 -14.31 -20.13
CA GLU A 401 -10.26 -14.37 -20.04
C GLU A 401 -10.83 -13.36 -19.05
N GLU A 402 -10.23 -13.22 -17.87
CA GLU A 402 -10.63 -12.23 -16.86
C GLU A 402 -10.45 -10.79 -17.38
N GLN A 403 -9.36 -10.53 -18.09
CA GLN A 403 -9.11 -9.23 -18.71
C GLN A 403 -10.14 -8.93 -19.80
N GLU A 404 -10.48 -9.89 -20.65
CA GLU A 404 -11.50 -9.74 -21.69
C GLU A 404 -12.89 -9.47 -21.08
N GLN A 405 -13.26 -10.20 -20.03
CA GLN A 405 -14.52 -9.96 -19.30
C GLN A 405 -14.56 -8.57 -18.67
N LYS A 406 -13.45 -8.11 -18.10
CA LYS A 406 -13.34 -6.78 -17.50
C LYS A 406 -13.49 -5.68 -18.55
N GLU A 407 -12.86 -5.84 -19.71
CA GLU A 407 -12.98 -4.90 -20.82
C GLU A 407 -14.39 -4.89 -21.41
N GLU A 408 -15.04 -6.05 -21.57
CA GLU A 408 -16.42 -6.15 -22.01
C GLU A 408 -17.38 -5.41 -21.06
N ARG A 409 -17.21 -5.59 -19.75
CA ARG A 409 -18.02 -4.89 -18.73
C ARG A 409 -17.81 -3.38 -18.78
N LEU A 410 -16.56 -2.92 -18.89
CA LEU A 410 -16.26 -1.49 -19.02
C LEU A 410 -16.89 -0.89 -20.27
N SER A 411 -16.83 -1.62 -21.39
CA SER A 411 -17.46 -1.21 -22.64
C SER A 411 -18.98 -1.04 -22.48
N ASN A 412 -19.64 -1.98 -21.80
CA ASN A 412 -21.08 -1.91 -21.54
C ASN A 412 -21.45 -0.72 -20.62
N ILE A 413 -20.64 -0.44 -19.57
CA ILE A 413 -20.86 0.72 -18.69
C ILE A 413 -20.66 2.05 -19.43
N VAL A 414 -19.63 2.13 -20.26
CA VAL A 414 -19.37 3.31 -21.10
C VAL A 414 -20.54 3.58 -22.03
N GLU A 415 -21.15 2.52 -22.57
CA GLU A 415 -22.32 2.66 -23.42
C GLU A 415 -23.56 3.14 -22.65
N GLU A 416 -23.91 2.47 -21.54
CA GLU A 416 -25.06 2.83 -20.71
C GLU A 416 -24.99 4.30 -20.28
N LYS A 417 -23.82 4.77 -19.88
CA LYS A 417 -23.62 6.18 -19.51
C LYS A 417 -23.64 7.14 -20.69
N SER A 418 -23.23 6.69 -21.87
CA SER A 418 -23.33 7.50 -23.10
C SER A 418 -24.78 7.66 -23.55
N GLU A 419 -25.67 6.70 -23.27
CA GLU A 419 -27.10 6.76 -23.58
C GLU A 419 -27.92 7.63 -22.61
N VAL A 420 -27.51 7.74 -21.34
CA VAL A 420 -28.18 8.58 -20.32
C VAL A 420 -28.15 10.07 -20.68
N PHE A 421 -27.27 10.51 -21.58
CA PHE A 421 -27.23 11.88 -22.11
C PHE A 421 -28.11 12.09 -23.36
N LEU A 422 -28.87 11.08 -23.81
CA LEU A 422 -29.76 11.20 -24.95
C LEU A 422 -31.19 11.47 -24.47
N PRO A 423 -31.95 12.41 -25.09
CA PRO A 423 -33.37 12.54 -24.82
C PRO A 423 -34.10 11.28 -25.32
N PRO A 424 -35.22 10.87 -24.67
CA PRO A 424 -35.94 9.62 -24.98
C PRO A 424 -36.38 9.44 -26.45
N SER A 425 -36.49 10.54 -27.23
CA SER A 425 -36.83 10.53 -28.65
C SER A 425 -35.71 10.06 -29.58
N ALA A 426 -34.46 10.02 -29.10
CA ALA A 426 -33.32 9.60 -29.92
C ALA A 426 -33.02 8.09 -29.82
N VAL A 427 -33.46 7.45 -28.71
CA VAL A 427 -33.29 6.00 -28.49
C VAL A 427 -34.16 5.17 -29.41
N ALA A 428 -35.40 5.64 -29.71
CA ALA A 428 -36.33 4.95 -30.63
C ALA A 428 -35.89 5.03 -32.11
N ALA A 429 -35.15 6.07 -32.49
CA ALA A 429 -34.67 6.24 -33.87
C ALA A 429 -33.42 5.39 -34.20
N ALA A 430 -32.65 5.00 -33.18
CA ALA A 430 -31.43 4.22 -33.38
C ALA A 430 -31.68 2.71 -33.59
N SER A 431 -32.87 2.20 -33.24
CA SER A 431 -33.24 0.78 -33.41
C SER A 431 -33.88 0.45 -34.79
N GLU A 432 -34.20 1.44 -35.60
CA GLU A 432 -34.95 1.24 -36.87
C GLU A 432 -34.21 1.74 -38.13
N THR A 433 -33.00 2.28 -38.05
CA THR A 433 -32.32 2.81 -39.24
C THR A 433 -31.07 2.01 -39.64
N GLU A 434 -31.26 1.02 -40.51
CA GLU A 434 -30.23 0.50 -41.43
C GLU A 434 -29.77 1.52 -42.48
N THR A 435 -30.21 2.77 -42.41
CA THR A 435 -29.81 3.85 -43.33
C THR A 435 -29.50 5.12 -42.58
N ALA A 436 -28.34 5.11 -41.85
CA ALA A 436 -27.72 6.35 -41.41
C ALA A 436 -27.22 7.10 -42.66
N SER A 437 -27.69 8.35 -42.84
CA SER A 437 -27.20 9.25 -43.89
C SER A 437 -25.69 9.40 -43.74
N ALA A 438 -24.92 8.74 -44.60
CA ALA A 438 -23.48 8.87 -44.67
C ALA A 438 -23.15 10.30 -45.10
N ARG A 439 -22.66 11.13 -44.17
CA ARG A 439 -21.83 12.28 -44.55
C ARG A 439 -20.61 11.67 -45.21
N THR A 440 -20.35 12.05 -46.46
CA THR A 440 -19.10 11.72 -47.16
C THR A 440 -17.93 12.44 -46.42
N VAL A 441 -17.36 11.75 -45.44
CA VAL A 441 -16.07 12.16 -44.86
C VAL A 441 -15.01 11.75 -45.85
N ASP A 442 -14.15 12.68 -46.24
CA ASP A 442 -12.98 12.36 -47.03
C ASP A 442 -12.04 11.48 -46.17
N MET A 443 -12.06 10.17 -46.45
CA MET A 443 -11.28 9.15 -45.76
C MET A 443 -9.90 8.96 -46.38
N THR A 444 -9.46 9.84 -47.32
CA THR A 444 -8.16 9.76 -47.92
C THR A 444 -7.06 9.88 -46.84
N GLY A 445 -6.30 8.79 -46.65
CA GLY A 445 -5.25 8.70 -45.63
C GLY A 445 -5.74 8.40 -44.18
N ARG A 446 -7.03 8.01 -44.00
CA ARG A 446 -7.62 7.59 -42.72
C ARG A 446 -8.10 6.14 -42.78
N GLY A 447 -8.43 5.59 -41.62
CA GLY A 447 -8.86 4.21 -41.45
C GLY A 447 -7.75 3.31 -40.91
N ILE A 448 -8.09 2.04 -40.66
CA ILE A 448 -7.16 1.04 -40.09
C ILE A 448 -5.90 0.85 -40.93
N GLU A 449 -6.00 1.03 -42.26
CA GLU A 449 -4.87 0.89 -43.20
C GLU A 449 -3.83 2.01 -43.02
N SER A 450 -4.21 3.17 -42.50
CA SER A 450 -3.31 4.28 -42.23
C SER A 450 -2.46 4.10 -40.96
N LEU A 451 -2.83 3.15 -40.11
CA LEU A 451 -2.08 2.81 -38.91
C LEU A 451 -0.81 2.00 -39.29
N THR A 452 0.34 2.59 -39.03
CA THR A 452 1.65 2.00 -39.39
C THR A 452 2.16 1.05 -38.31
N ARG A 453 1.74 1.24 -37.05
CA ARG A 453 2.17 0.39 -35.94
C ARG A 453 1.21 -0.78 -35.75
N MET A 454 1.77 -1.98 -35.57
CA MET A 454 0.99 -3.19 -35.35
C MET A 454 0.10 -3.08 -34.11
N GLU A 455 0.66 -2.56 -33.01
CA GLU A 455 -0.04 -2.33 -31.73
C GLU A 455 -1.27 -1.40 -31.84
N ASP A 456 -1.25 -0.43 -32.75
CA ASP A 456 -2.35 0.50 -32.99
C ASP A 456 -3.48 -0.19 -33.79
N ARG A 457 -3.14 -1.08 -34.73
CA ARG A 457 -4.10 -1.93 -35.47
C ARG A 457 -4.78 -2.94 -34.57
N GLU A 458 -4.01 -3.61 -33.71
CA GLU A 458 -4.54 -4.56 -32.73
C GLU A 458 -5.57 -3.92 -31.80
N LEU A 459 -5.34 -2.67 -31.39
CA LEU A 459 -6.29 -1.94 -30.56
C LEU A 459 -7.64 -1.74 -31.27
N VAL A 460 -7.63 -1.35 -32.54
CA VAL A 460 -8.85 -1.18 -33.34
C VAL A 460 -9.55 -2.52 -33.57
N GLU A 461 -8.79 -3.58 -33.88
CA GLU A 461 -9.35 -4.92 -34.06
C GLU A 461 -9.98 -5.45 -32.77
N LYS A 462 -9.34 -5.23 -31.63
CA LYS A 462 -9.85 -5.64 -30.33
C LYS A 462 -11.15 -4.93 -29.99
N ALA A 463 -11.20 -3.62 -30.15
CA ALA A 463 -12.40 -2.83 -29.93
C ALA A 463 -13.56 -3.21 -30.88
N SER A 464 -13.26 -3.60 -32.14
CA SER A 464 -14.27 -4.01 -33.12
C SER A 464 -14.84 -5.41 -32.87
N LYS A 465 -14.16 -6.27 -32.13
CA LYS A 465 -14.63 -7.63 -31.77
C LYS A 465 -15.54 -7.69 -30.54
N THR A 466 -15.73 -6.58 -29.84
CA THR A 466 -16.65 -6.51 -28.69
C THR A 466 -18.11 -6.61 -29.11
N LYS A 467 -19.04 -6.86 -28.19
CA LYS A 467 -20.50 -6.83 -28.46
C LYS A 467 -20.96 -5.52 -29.11
N GLN A 468 -20.24 -4.45 -28.86
CA GLN A 468 -20.48 -3.11 -29.39
C GLN A 468 -19.58 -2.78 -30.59
N GLY A 469 -18.93 -3.77 -31.14
CA GLY A 469 -17.97 -3.61 -32.23
C GLY A 469 -18.58 -2.97 -33.49
N ALA A 470 -19.84 -3.24 -33.80
CA ALA A 470 -20.53 -2.61 -34.94
C ALA A 470 -20.64 -1.09 -34.75
N LYS A 471 -21.02 -0.62 -33.54
CA LYS A 471 -21.10 0.79 -33.20
C LYS A 471 -19.73 1.46 -33.14
N PHE A 472 -18.73 0.77 -32.57
CA PHE A 472 -17.34 1.22 -32.61
C PHE A 472 -16.85 1.41 -34.04
N SER A 473 -17.05 0.42 -34.90
CA SER A 473 -16.63 0.47 -36.31
C SER A 473 -17.33 1.59 -37.08
N ALA A 474 -18.62 1.82 -36.82
CA ALA A 474 -19.36 2.92 -37.42
C ALA A 474 -18.77 4.29 -37.01
N LEU A 475 -18.51 4.49 -35.72
CA LEU A 475 -17.87 5.70 -35.20
C LEU A 475 -16.45 5.85 -35.78
N PHE A 476 -15.66 4.78 -35.78
CA PHE A 476 -14.28 4.83 -36.28
C PHE A 476 -14.22 5.21 -37.78
N ASN A 477 -15.20 4.78 -38.55
CA ASN A 477 -15.34 5.14 -39.97
C ASN A 477 -16.02 6.50 -40.21
N GLY A 478 -16.25 7.31 -39.17
CA GLY A 478 -16.76 8.67 -39.29
C GLY A 478 -18.27 8.82 -39.45
N LEU A 479 -19.02 7.74 -39.20
CA LEU A 479 -20.49 7.81 -39.28
C LEU A 479 -21.06 8.60 -38.10
N ASP A 480 -22.15 9.37 -38.37
CA ASP A 480 -22.89 10.06 -37.32
C ASP A 480 -23.84 9.08 -36.64
N VAL A 481 -23.42 8.53 -35.53
CA VAL A 481 -24.17 7.53 -34.75
C VAL A 481 -25.01 8.17 -33.65
N LEU A 482 -24.57 9.32 -33.12
CA LEU A 482 -25.18 9.95 -31.92
C LEU A 482 -25.81 11.32 -32.18
N GLY A 483 -25.93 11.74 -33.46
CA GLY A 483 -26.56 12.98 -33.88
C GLY A 483 -25.81 14.26 -33.49
N SER A 484 -24.54 14.13 -33.05
CA SER A 484 -23.70 15.27 -32.70
C SER A 484 -22.20 14.91 -32.87
N GLU A 485 -21.46 15.78 -33.52
CA GLU A 485 -20.03 15.61 -33.75
C GLU A 485 -19.26 15.41 -32.42
N GLU A 486 -19.48 16.26 -31.43
CA GLU A 486 -18.80 16.15 -30.13
C GLU A 486 -19.15 14.85 -29.40
N LYS A 487 -20.42 14.39 -29.47
CA LYS A 487 -20.82 13.12 -28.85
C LYS A 487 -20.17 11.93 -29.54
N ASN A 488 -20.07 11.94 -30.87
CA ASN A 488 -19.39 10.89 -31.63
C ASN A 488 -17.89 10.83 -31.31
N GLU A 489 -17.24 12.00 -31.26
CA GLU A 489 -15.82 12.12 -30.90
C GLU A 489 -15.55 11.57 -29.49
N ARG A 490 -16.34 12.01 -28.48
CA ARG A 490 -16.21 11.55 -27.09
C ARG A 490 -16.50 10.06 -26.96
N SER A 491 -17.56 9.56 -27.60
CA SER A 491 -17.92 8.15 -27.54
C SER A 491 -16.84 7.24 -28.14
N LEU A 492 -16.23 7.65 -29.27
CA LEU A 492 -15.12 6.91 -29.85
C LEU A 492 -13.88 6.97 -28.94
N MET A 493 -13.57 8.14 -28.39
CA MET A 493 -12.41 8.34 -27.50
C MET A 493 -12.54 7.48 -26.23
N ALA A 494 -13.71 7.48 -25.58
CA ALA A 494 -13.98 6.66 -24.40
C ALA A 494 -13.87 5.15 -24.71
N ARG A 495 -14.36 4.70 -25.85
CA ARG A 495 -14.26 3.30 -26.29
C ARG A 495 -12.82 2.87 -26.55
N LEU A 496 -12.00 3.73 -27.13
CA LEU A 496 -10.55 3.50 -27.28
C LEU A 496 -9.87 3.45 -25.91
N ALA A 497 -10.24 4.34 -24.97
CA ALA A 497 -9.67 4.37 -23.62
C ALA A 497 -9.98 3.10 -22.79
N VAL A 498 -11.02 2.33 -23.11
CA VAL A 498 -11.28 1.01 -22.50
C VAL A 498 -10.12 0.03 -22.78
N HIS A 499 -9.49 0.14 -23.95
CA HIS A 499 -8.49 -0.81 -24.42
C HIS A 499 -7.03 -0.31 -24.31
N THR A 500 -6.81 0.94 -23.89
CA THR A 500 -5.46 1.48 -23.66
C THR A 500 -5.44 2.53 -22.56
N SER A 501 -4.37 2.52 -21.75
CA SER A 501 -4.01 3.60 -20.82
C SER A 501 -2.90 4.51 -21.37
N ASP A 502 -2.41 4.24 -22.59
CA ASP A 502 -1.43 5.06 -23.29
C ASP A 502 -2.13 6.16 -24.08
N LYS A 503 -1.99 7.41 -23.63
CA LYS A 503 -2.61 8.59 -24.26
C LYS A 503 -2.10 8.84 -25.66
N ASP A 504 -0.81 8.62 -25.91
CA ASP A 504 -0.21 8.84 -27.23
C ASP A 504 -0.71 7.79 -28.22
N LYS A 505 -0.85 6.54 -27.79
CA LYS A 505 -1.45 5.47 -28.58
C LYS A 505 -2.91 5.78 -28.89
N LEU A 506 -3.71 6.18 -27.89
CA LEU A 506 -5.10 6.58 -28.06
C LEU A 506 -5.24 7.71 -29.08
N MET A 507 -4.43 8.76 -28.95
CA MET A 507 -4.44 9.91 -29.87
C MET A 507 -4.03 9.54 -31.29
N ARG A 508 -3.03 8.66 -31.47
CA ARG A 508 -2.64 8.17 -32.81
C ARG A 508 -3.78 7.43 -33.49
N VAL A 509 -4.44 6.53 -32.76
CA VAL A 509 -5.56 5.74 -33.28
C VAL A 509 -6.78 6.62 -33.54
N PHE A 510 -7.09 7.57 -32.65
CA PHE A 510 -8.19 8.50 -32.87
C PHE A 510 -7.97 9.38 -34.11
N LYS A 511 -6.76 9.86 -34.34
CA LYS A 511 -6.40 10.65 -35.55
C LYS A 511 -6.58 9.89 -36.85
N ALA A 512 -6.45 8.57 -36.83
CA ALA A 512 -6.71 7.72 -37.98
C ALA A 512 -8.21 7.47 -38.25
N SER A 513 -9.09 7.86 -37.32
CA SER A 513 -10.55 7.68 -37.47
C SER A 513 -11.19 8.78 -38.31
N GLY A 514 -12.35 8.50 -38.86
CA GLY A 514 -13.18 9.48 -39.55
C GLY A 514 -13.85 10.53 -38.65
N GLN A 515 -13.74 10.40 -37.32
CA GLN A 515 -14.21 11.43 -36.37
C GLN A 515 -13.18 12.54 -36.12
N TYR A 516 -11.89 12.31 -36.44
CA TYR A 516 -10.86 13.36 -36.29
C TYR A 516 -11.01 14.42 -37.39
N ARG A 517 -10.88 15.71 -37.00
CA ARG A 517 -11.04 16.86 -37.88
C ARG A 517 -9.80 17.75 -37.81
N ASP A 518 -9.27 18.09 -38.98
CA ASP A 518 -8.06 18.92 -39.09
C ASP A 518 -8.35 20.42 -38.81
N ASP A 519 -9.63 20.84 -38.82
CA ASP A 519 -10.06 22.19 -38.52
C ASP A 519 -10.17 22.49 -37.02
N LYS A 520 -10.08 21.47 -36.14
CA LYS A 520 -10.04 21.63 -34.68
C LYS A 520 -8.60 21.60 -34.17
N PRO A 521 -8.24 22.46 -33.16
CA PRO A 521 -6.92 22.45 -32.57
C PRO A 521 -6.56 21.09 -31.94
N ASN A 522 -5.31 20.63 -32.05
CA ASN A 522 -4.87 19.40 -31.42
C ASN A 522 -5.10 19.38 -29.90
N ALA A 523 -4.93 20.54 -29.26
CA ALA A 523 -5.19 20.71 -27.81
C ALA A 523 -6.65 20.42 -27.41
N TYR A 524 -7.63 20.57 -28.31
CA TYR A 524 -9.02 20.18 -28.09
C TYR A 524 -9.14 18.67 -27.89
N TYR A 525 -8.53 17.89 -28.77
CA TYR A 525 -8.56 16.43 -28.70
C TYR A 525 -7.68 15.88 -27.56
N GLU A 526 -6.57 16.53 -27.25
CA GLU A 526 -5.71 16.14 -26.11
C GLU A 526 -6.42 16.32 -24.76
N ARG A 527 -7.22 17.39 -24.62
CA ARG A 527 -8.06 17.59 -23.44
C ARG A 527 -9.15 16.52 -23.37
N MET A 528 -9.87 16.28 -24.47
CA MET A 528 -10.90 15.25 -24.54
C MET A 528 -10.34 13.86 -24.22
N ALA A 529 -9.18 13.49 -24.76
CA ALA A 529 -8.52 12.23 -24.45
C ALA A 529 -8.22 12.09 -22.95
N THR A 530 -7.73 13.17 -22.32
CA THR A 530 -7.47 13.17 -20.87
C THR A 530 -8.76 12.97 -20.07
N GLU A 531 -9.82 13.70 -20.40
CA GLU A 531 -11.12 13.59 -19.72
C GLU A 531 -11.72 12.18 -19.86
N GLU A 532 -11.70 11.60 -21.06
CA GLU A 532 -12.27 10.26 -21.28
C GLU A 532 -11.41 9.13 -20.68
N MET A 533 -10.09 9.28 -20.67
CA MET A 533 -9.20 8.34 -19.97
C MET A 533 -9.39 8.41 -18.46
N GLN A 534 -9.54 9.59 -17.87
CA GLN A 534 -9.85 9.74 -16.45
C GLN A 534 -11.22 9.14 -16.11
N PHE A 535 -12.22 9.37 -16.95
CA PHE A 535 -13.54 8.76 -16.78
C PHE A 535 -13.47 7.23 -16.78
N VAL A 536 -12.78 6.63 -17.75
CA VAL A 536 -12.62 5.17 -17.84
C VAL A 536 -11.76 4.62 -16.69
N SER A 537 -10.71 5.33 -16.28
CA SER A 537 -9.89 4.98 -15.12
C SER A 537 -10.73 4.96 -13.83
N GLY A 538 -11.53 5.99 -13.59
CA GLY A 538 -12.44 6.04 -12.45
C GLY A 538 -13.51 4.93 -12.45
N LEU A 539 -13.86 4.37 -13.63
CA LEU A 539 -14.72 3.18 -13.71
C LEU A 539 -13.96 1.88 -13.37
N ARG A 540 -12.67 1.79 -13.72
CA ARG A 540 -11.82 0.64 -13.38
C ARG A 540 -11.54 0.54 -11.89
N GLU A 541 -11.45 1.67 -11.20
CA GLU A 541 -11.14 1.77 -9.77
C GLU A 541 -12.36 1.54 -8.85
N LYS A 542 -13.58 1.55 -9.38
CA LYS A 542 -14.77 1.25 -8.58
C LYS A 542 -14.88 -0.25 -8.31
N PRO A 543 -14.95 -0.69 -7.03
CA PRO A 543 -15.22 -2.09 -6.72
C PRO A 543 -16.58 -2.47 -7.34
N MET A 544 -16.55 -3.51 -8.17
CA MET A 544 -17.75 -3.97 -8.87
C MET A 544 -18.68 -4.67 -7.89
N ALA A 545 -19.90 -4.15 -7.72
CA ALA A 545 -20.93 -4.86 -7.00
C ALA A 545 -21.12 -6.26 -7.61
N PRO A 546 -21.25 -7.34 -6.80
CA PRO A 546 -21.48 -8.68 -7.32
C PRO A 546 -22.76 -8.67 -8.16
N ALA A 547 -22.71 -9.29 -9.33
CA ALA A 547 -23.87 -9.45 -10.19
C ALA A 547 -24.99 -10.10 -9.39
N ALA A 548 -26.13 -9.43 -9.25
CA ALA A 548 -27.31 -9.99 -8.61
C ALA A 548 -27.66 -11.30 -9.34
N SER A 549 -27.55 -12.43 -8.62
CA SER A 549 -27.87 -13.74 -9.17
C SER A 549 -29.34 -13.74 -9.65
N ALA A 550 -29.54 -14.09 -10.90
CA ALA A 550 -30.84 -14.18 -11.57
C ALA A 550 -31.72 -15.35 -11.04
N THR A 551 -31.63 -15.68 -9.75
CA THR A 551 -32.37 -16.81 -9.11
C THR A 551 -33.44 -16.37 -8.11
N ALA A 552 -33.91 -15.12 -8.14
CA ALA A 552 -34.97 -14.63 -7.27
C ALA A 552 -36.26 -14.25 -8.03
N LYS A 553 -36.68 -15.03 -9.05
CA LYS A 553 -38.00 -14.89 -9.70
C LYS A 553 -38.69 -16.24 -9.94
N ALA A 554 -38.65 -17.16 -9.00
CA ALA A 554 -39.49 -18.37 -9.02
C ALA A 554 -39.89 -18.72 -7.59
N GLY A 555 -40.78 -17.93 -6.98
CA GLY A 555 -41.20 -18.22 -5.60
C GLY A 555 -42.24 -17.29 -5.02
N ARG A 556 -43.18 -16.79 -5.82
CA ARG A 556 -44.38 -16.10 -5.31
C ARG A 556 -45.61 -16.41 -6.19
N PHE A 557 -46.04 -17.64 -6.19
CA PHE A 557 -47.43 -18.03 -6.50
C PHE A 557 -47.68 -19.46 -6.00
N ALA A 558 -47.91 -19.61 -4.71
CA ALA A 558 -48.65 -20.71 -4.10
C ALA A 558 -48.82 -20.40 -2.61
N ASN A 559 -49.93 -19.81 -2.24
CA ASN A 559 -50.71 -20.11 -1.04
C ASN A 559 -51.74 -18.98 -0.80
N VAL A 560 -52.86 -19.10 -1.53
CA VAL A 560 -54.17 -18.64 -1.10
C VAL A 560 -55.09 -19.80 -1.38
N LYS A 561 -55.39 -20.61 -0.37
CA LYS A 561 -56.66 -21.31 -0.09
C LYS A 561 -56.40 -22.46 0.90
N SER A 562 -56.66 -22.25 2.12
CA SER A 562 -57.59 -22.91 3.02
C SER A 562 -57.32 -22.46 4.44
#